data_90ad94a127008f07be5432aba0993ed3
#
_entry.id   90ad94a127008f07be5432aba0993ed3
#
_cell.length_a   1.000
_cell.length_b   1.000
_cell.length_c   1.000
_cell.angle_alpha   90.00
_cell.angle_beta   90.00
_cell.angle_gamma   90.00
#
_symmetry.space_group_name_H-M   'P 1'
#
loop_
_entity.id
_entity.type
_entity.pdbx_description
1 polymer ?
#
loop_
_entity_poly.entity_id
_entity_poly.type
_entity_poly.pdbx_seq_one_letter_code
_entity_poly.pdbx_strand_id
1 'polypeptide(L)'
;MFLALIFSLITATAANLQVSDSAQFRLPLEIPANFSGNYGELRSNHFHSGLDFRTGGAIGLKVIAPADGYISRVSISPYGYGRALYITHYNGYTTVYGHLDGFSKELNSIILSKQYEMEESNLDFTMDESVMPVKAGDVVAYTGNTGSSGGPHLHYEIRNTLSETPLDALARGFVRTTDTRKPEIRRTAIIGCDSIGGVLQLSGFKYAGEVTKVPQRFIVAVDAVDRQEGTPAALAVKEYTYYIDSTRFSHLNIGEVPFEKGRYINSLIYYPHRAQGGAAMIQSLVEEGNMLSDRRVALNNGIVELKDTCTHRLRIEVADYAGNISTRSYRIRAAAASGATAASGAAASSGAAAAENDSTLLYANWALATIWKGPGLEVIIPPAALYRSILFDAQRVQASGSNQFPKWRIGNKEVPLHIAVTINMDCSLPDSLITKSFVARVDRGKEYIGGKFKANAQDSAGITNGVYTAKVRSFGTYTILTDTTPPNVKPSLKKGLAVQNGSLRFTIWDNLSGIGRYTVKIDGEWIPAFFDAKIRRLTVKLSDGNIGKGRHKIEVEVCDNCGNVGRYSGTFVK
;
A
#
# COMPACT_ATOMS: atom_id res chain seq x y z
N MET A 1 7.93 -23.81 -61.93
CA MET A 1 6.99 -24.54 -61.07
C MET A 1 6.95 -23.77 -59.74
N PHE A 2 6.00 -22.83 -59.63
CA PHE A 2 5.88 -21.90 -58.50
C PHE A 2 5.04 -22.57 -57.40
N LEU A 3 5.60 -22.69 -56.22
CA LEU A 3 4.88 -23.10 -55.01
C LEU A 3 4.31 -21.85 -54.32
N ALA A 4 3.00 -21.67 -54.37
CA ALA A 4 2.31 -20.61 -53.66
C ALA A 4 2.02 -21.06 -52.21
N LEU A 5 2.64 -20.42 -51.21
CA LEU A 5 2.29 -20.55 -49.81
C LEU A 5 1.03 -19.72 -49.53
N ILE A 6 -0.04 -20.39 -49.19
CA ILE A 6 -1.27 -19.77 -48.67
C ILE A 6 -1.07 -19.48 -47.18
N PHE A 7 -0.87 -18.21 -46.82
CA PHE A 7 -0.98 -17.73 -45.44
C PHE A 7 -2.47 -17.56 -45.11
N SER A 8 -2.99 -18.46 -44.31
CA SER A 8 -4.32 -18.30 -43.72
C SER A 8 -4.24 -17.28 -42.58
N LEU A 9 -4.77 -16.07 -42.82
CA LEU A 9 -4.94 -15.03 -41.81
C LEU A 9 -6.12 -15.43 -40.94
N ILE A 10 -5.85 -15.94 -39.73
CA ILE A 10 -6.87 -16.06 -38.69
C ILE A 10 -7.07 -14.66 -38.10
N THR A 11 -8.05 -13.95 -38.59
CA THR A 11 -8.57 -12.73 -37.93
C THR A 11 -9.37 -13.15 -36.71
N ALA A 12 -8.75 -13.11 -35.54
CA ALA A 12 -9.48 -13.12 -34.29
C ALA A 12 -10.32 -11.85 -34.24
N THR A 13 -11.60 -11.96 -34.42
CA THR A 13 -12.54 -10.88 -34.12
C THR A 13 -12.53 -10.64 -32.62
N ALA A 14 -11.79 -9.64 -32.18
CA ALA A 14 -11.95 -9.08 -30.85
C ALA A 14 -13.41 -8.58 -30.78
N ALA A 15 -14.26 -9.27 -30.08
CA ALA A 15 -15.57 -8.76 -29.75
C ALA A 15 -15.35 -7.44 -28.99
N ASN A 16 -15.69 -6.32 -29.62
CA ASN A 16 -15.74 -5.03 -28.97
C ASN A 16 -16.83 -5.11 -27.89
N LEU A 17 -16.43 -5.41 -26.66
CA LEU A 17 -17.27 -5.21 -25.47
C LEU A 17 -17.51 -3.69 -25.38
N GLN A 18 -18.62 -3.23 -25.97
CA GLN A 18 -19.07 -1.85 -25.78
C GLN A 18 -19.44 -1.69 -24.31
N VAL A 19 -18.63 -0.91 -23.61
CA VAL A 19 -18.93 -0.49 -22.24
C VAL A 19 -20.17 0.37 -22.29
N SER A 20 -21.28 -0.11 -21.73
CA SER A 20 -22.53 0.64 -21.67
C SER A 20 -22.47 1.64 -20.53
N ASP A 21 -22.50 2.94 -20.81
CA ASP A 21 -22.59 4.01 -19.80
C ASP A 21 -23.86 3.95 -18.94
N SER A 22 -24.83 3.09 -19.31
CA SER A 22 -26.10 2.88 -18.59
C SER A 22 -26.12 1.58 -17.77
N ALA A 23 -24.97 0.98 -17.47
CA ALA A 23 -24.91 -0.26 -16.70
C ALA A 23 -25.60 -0.10 -15.33
N GLN A 24 -26.67 -0.85 -15.11
CA GLN A 24 -27.34 -0.89 -13.81
C GLN A 24 -26.74 -2.01 -12.97
N PHE A 25 -26.25 -1.66 -11.79
CA PHE A 25 -25.81 -2.62 -10.78
C PHE A 25 -26.76 -2.60 -9.60
N ARG A 26 -27.07 -3.78 -9.06
CA ARG A 26 -27.65 -3.90 -7.72
C ARG A 26 -26.56 -3.62 -6.69
N LEU A 27 -26.96 -3.17 -5.49
CA LEU A 27 -26.02 -3.11 -4.37
C LEU A 27 -25.54 -4.53 -4.04
N PRO A 28 -24.25 -4.69 -3.70
CA PRO A 28 -23.68 -6.01 -3.37
C PRO A 28 -24.16 -6.55 -2.00
N LEU A 29 -24.81 -5.70 -1.20
CA LEU A 29 -25.40 -6.03 0.10
C LEU A 29 -26.84 -5.52 0.17
N GLU A 30 -27.71 -6.27 0.84
CA GLU A 30 -29.12 -5.90 1.10
C GLU A 30 -29.24 -5.02 2.36
N ILE A 31 -28.37 -4.01 2.49
CA ILE A 31 -28.35 -3.02 3.57
C ILE A 31 -28.15 -1.61 2.98
N PRO A 32 -28.45 -0.53 3.73
CA PRO A 32 -28.18 0.82 3.27
C PRO A 32 -26.72 1.04 2.89
N ALA A 33 -26.47 1.78 1.80
CA ALA A 33 -25.15 2.10 1.28
C ALA A 33 -24.44 3.15 2.14
N ASN A 34 -23.99 2.73 3.31
CA ASN A 34 -23.16 3.52 4.24
C ASN A 34 -21.71 3.06 4.16
N PHE A 35 -20.78 4.01 4.06
CA PHE A 35 -19.36 3.70 3.83
C PHE A 35 -18.50 3.97 5.04
N SER A 36 -17.44 3.18 5.19
CA SER A 36 -16.30 3.44 6.09
C SER A 36 -15.06 3.92 5.33
N GLY A 37 -15.08 3.84 4.01
CA GLY A 37 -14.09 4.35 3.08
C GLY A 37 -14.71 4.50 1.69
N ASN A 38 -14.35 5.55 0.97
CA ASN A 38 -14.81 5.79 -0.39
C ASN A 38 -13.67 5.70 -1.40
N TYR A 39 -14.00 5.76 -2.69
CA TYR A 39 -13.03 5.78 -3.78
C TYR A 39 -12.08 6.97 -3.64
N GLY A 40 -10.80 6.77 -3.98
CA GLY A 40 -9.79 7.84 -3.94
C GLY A 40 -9.26 8.19 -2.55
N GLU A 41 -9.70 7.53 -1.47
CA GLU A 41 -9.17 7.76 -0.12
C GLU A 41 -7.66 7.52 -0.08
N LEU A 42 -6.94 8.43 0.61
CA LEU A 42 -5.48 8.40 0.70
C LEU A 42 -5.01 7.30 1.66
N ARG A 43 -4.69 6.14 1.12
CA ARG A 43 -4.10 5.02 1.86
C ARG A 43 -2.57 5.09 1.85
N SER A 44 -1.89 4.19 2.52
CA SER A 44 -0.42 4.12 2.47
C SER A 44 0.04 3.62 1.10
N ASN A 45 0.67 4.50 0.32
CA ASN A 45 1.23 4.24 -1.01
C ASN A 45 0.23 3.89 -2.14
N HIS A 46 -1.06 4.05 -1.94
CA HIS A 46 -2.08 3.84 -2.97
C HIS A 46 -3.37 4.61 -2.64
N PHE A 47 -4.19 4.83 -3.66
CA PHE A 47 -5.56 5.31 -3.48
C PHE A 47 -6.47 4.12 -3.19
N HIS A 48 -7.48 4.33 -2.38
CA HIS A 48 -8.53 3.35 -2.18
C HIS A 48 -9.28 3.13 -3.51
N SER A 49 -9.36 1.89 -3.97
CA SER A 49 -9.84 1.51 -5.30
C SER A 49 -11.34 1.23 -5.37
N GLY A 50 -12.06 1.39 -4.25
CA GLY A 50 -13.48 1.05 -4.19
C GLY A 50 -14.24 1.73 -3.07
N LEU A 51 -15.29 1.07 -2.63
CA LEU A 51 -16.16 1.48 -1.53
C LEU A 51 -16.09 0.44 -0.40
N ASP A 52 -15.88 0.88 0.82
CA ASP A 52 -15.91 0.02 2.01
C ASP A 52 -17.31 0.10 2.64
N PHE A 53 -18.21 -0.84 2.29
CA PHE A 53 -19.56 -0.92 2.85
C PHE A 53 -19.53 -1.32 4.33
N ARG A 54 -20.12 -0.49 5.17
CA ARG A 54 -20.24 -0.76 6.60
C ARG A 54 -21.22 -1.88 6.88
N THR A 55 -20.79 -2.89 7.64
CA THR A 55 -21.64 -4.01 8.07
C THR A 55 -22.12 -3.90 9.53
N GLY A 56 -21.93 -2.73 10.16
CA GLY A 56 -22.27 -2.55 11.58
C GLY A 56 -21.41 -3.38 12.53
N GLY A 57 -20.23 -3.85 12.10
CA GLY A 57 -19.36 -4.77 12.85
C GLY A 57 -19.73 -6.24 12.70
N ALA A 58 -20.76 -6.57 11.90
CA ALA A 58 -21.15 -7.94 11.62
C ALA A 58 -20.29 -8.57 10.52
N ILE A 59 -20.07 -9.88 10.63
CA ILE A 59 -19.53 -10.76 9.58
C ILE A 59 -20.63 -11.74 9.16
N GLY A 60 -20.50 -12.32 7.94
CA GLY A 60 -21.43 -13.33 7.46
C GLY A 60 -22.71 -12.78 6.79
N LEU A 61 -22.78 -11.47 6.49
CA LEU A 61 -23.86 -10.94 5.65
C LEU A 61 -23.68 -11.45 4.23
N LYS A 62 -24.80 -11.77 3.57
CA LYS A 62 -24.80 -12.26 2.18
C LYS A 62 -24.26 -11.19 1.24
N VAL A 63 -23.30 -11.57 0.41
CA VAL A 63 -22.78 -10.79 -0.71
C VAL A 63 -23.41 -11.34 -1.97
N ILE A 64 -24.08 -10.49 -2.74
CA ILE A 64 -24.79 -10.88 -3.97
C ILE A 64 -24.09 -10.36 -5.22
N ALA A 65 -24.23 -11.08 -6.34
CA ALA A 65 -23.80 -10.62 -7.64
C ALA A 65 -24.66 -9.41 -8.08
N PRO A 66 -24.06 -8.26 -8.46
CA PRO A 66 -24.82 -7.05 -8.77
C PRO A 66 -25.41 -7.06 -10.19
N ALA A 67 -24.90 -7.93 -11.07
CA ALA A 67 -25.33 -8.13 -12.44
C ALA A 67 -24.98 -9.56 -12.91
N ASP A 68 -25.55 -9.99 -14.04
CA ASP A 68 -25.22 -11.26 -14.69
C ASP A 68 -23.73 -11.28 -15.10
N GLY A 69 -23.10 -12.45 -15.00
CA GLY A 69 -21.71 -12.65 -15.35
C GLY A 69 -21.20 -14.01 -14.91
N TYR A 70 -19.92 -14.12 -14.61
CA TYR A 70 -19.29 -15.34 -14.10
C TYR A 70 -18.17 -14.99 -13.11
N ILE A 71 -17.91 -15.91 -12.18
CA ILE A 71 -16.78 -15.76 -11.26
C ILE A 71 -15.50 -16.04 -12.05
N SER A 72 -14.70 -14.99 -12.27
CA SER A 72 -13.50 -15.04 -13.12
C SER A 72 -12.20 -15.26 -12.35
N ARG A 73 -12.15 -14.92 -11.04
CA ARG A 73 -10.96 -15.10 -10.21
C ARG A 73 -11.31 -15.21 -8.74
N VAL A 74 -10.54 -16.03 -8.02
CA VAL A 74 -10.54 -16.13 -6.55
C VAL A 74 -9.11 -15.92 -6.05
N SER A 75 -8.95 -15.13 -4.99
CA SER A 75 -7.68 -14.95 -4.31
C SER A 75 -7.85 -15.13 -2.81
N ILE A 76 -6.94 -15.90 -2.19
CA ILE A 76 -6.91 -16.17 -0.74
C ILE A 76 -5.51 -15.87 -0.25
N SER A 77 -5.37 -14.87 0.61
CA SER A 77 -4.10 -14.40 1.15
C SER A 77 -4.27 -13.95 2.60
N PRO A 78 -3.25 -14.07 3.46
CA PRO A 78 -3.27 -13.47 4.79
C PRO A 78 -3.17 -11.94 4.77
N TYR A 79 -2.89 -11.33 3.61
CA TYR A 79 -2.66 -9.89 3.42
C TYR A 79 -3.58 -9.30 2.35
N GLY A 80 -3.52 -7.97 2.17
CA GLY A 80 -4.28 -7.26 1.14
C GLY A 80 -5.77 -7.47 1.29
N TYR A 81 -6.45 -7.91 0.23
CA TYR A 81 -7.89 -8.21 0.24
C TYR A 81 -8.30 -9.41 1.10
N GLY A 82 -7.35 -10.22 1.59
CA GLY A 82 -7.69 -11.42 2.35
C GLY A 82 -8.28 -12.50 1.44
N ARG A 83 -9.53 -12.89 1.70
CA ARG A 83 -10.33 -13.66 0.76
C ARG A 83 -11.03 -12.69 -0.18
N ALA A 84 -10.76 -12.83 -1.47
CA ALA A 84 -11.31 -11.97 -2.52
C ALA A 84 -11.96 -12.78 -3.63
N LEU A 85 -13.00 -12.19 -4.21
CA LEU A 85 -13.78 -12.72 -5.32
C LEU A 85 -13.83 -11.67 -6.44
N TYR A 86 -13.75 -12.13 -7.69
CA TYR A 86 -13.90 -11.29 -8.88
C TYR A 86 -15.02 -11.86 -9.75
N ILE A 87 -15.94 -11.01 -10.18
CA ILE A 87 -16.99 -11.36 -11.12
C ILE A 87 -16.82 -10.51 -12.37
N THR A 88 -16.63 -11.16 -13.51
CA THR A 88 -16.65 -10.50 -14.81
C THR A 88 -18.07 -10.51 -15.35
N HIS A 89 -18.61 -9.30 -15.62
CA HIS A 89 -19.98 -9.11 -16.09
C HIS A 89 -20.02 -8.92 -17.60
N TYR A 90 -21.13 -9.32 -18.22
CA TYR A 90 -21.33 -9.22 -19.67
C TYR A 90 -21.47 -7.79 -20.19
N ASN A 91 -21.57 -6.81 -19.27
CA ASN A 91 -21.66 -5.38 -19.58
C ASN A 91 -20.29 -4.67 -19.69
N GLY A 92 -19.17 -5.41 -19.66
CA GLY A 92 -17.81 -4.89 -19.81
C GLY A 92 -17.13 -4.44 -18.50
N TYR A 93 -17.74 -4.75 -17.35
CA TYR A 93 -17.17 -4.43 -16.03
C TYR A 93 -16.82 -5.68 -15.24
N THR A 94 -15.89 -5.54 -14.32
CA THR A 94 -15.54 -6.56 -13.32
C THR A 94 -15.76 -5.99 -11.94
N THR A 95 -16.51 -6.74 -11.09
CA THR A 95 -16.65 -6.37 -9.67
C THR A 95 -15.72 -7.19 -8.80
N VAL A 96 -15.15 -6.56 -7.76
CA VAL A 96 -14.22 -7.17 -6.82
C VAL A 96 -14.75 -7.04 -5.41
N TYR A 97 -14.66 -8.12 -4.65
CA TYR A 97 -15.12 -8.22 -3.27
C TYR A 97 -13.97 -8.64 -2.38
N GLY A 98 -13.64 -7.82 -1.40
CA GLY A 98 -12.54 -8.08 -0.47
C GLY A 98 -13.01 -8.34 0.96
N HIS A 99 -12.07 -8.81 1.77
CA HIS A 99 -12.20 -9.07 3.20
C HIS A 99 -13.25 -10.11 3.60
N LEU A 100 -13.60 -11.01 2.66
CA LEU A 100 -14.68 -11.99 2.82
C LEU A 100 -14.38 -12.99 3.96
N ASP A 101 -15.44 -13.46 4.65
CA ASP A 101 -15.34 -14.55 5.62
C ASP A 101 -15.39 -15.93 4.95
N GLY A 102 -16.16 -16.04 3.86
CA GLY A 102 -16.31 -17.26 3.09
C GLY A 102 -17.01 -17.02 1.76
N PHE A 103 -17.15 -18.08 0.99
CA PHE A 103 -17.76 -18.10 -0.33
C PHE A 103 -19.06 -18.93 -0.33
N SER A 104 -19.84 -18.89 -1.41
CA SER A 104 -20.98 -19.79 -1.59
C SER A 104 -20.53 -21.24 -1.49
N LYS A 105 -21.46 -22.14 -1.20
CA LYS A 105 -21.15 -23.57 -1.03
C LYS A 105 -20.49 -24.16 -2.28
N GLU A 106 -21.04 -23.81 -3.44
CA GLU A 106 -20.58 -24.30 -4.74
C GLU A 106 -19.15 -23.82 -5.01
N LEU A 107 -18.90 -22.53 -4.86
CA LEU A 107 -17.56 -21.96 -5.04
C LEU A 107 -16.57 -22.49 -4.03
N ASN A 108 -16.97 -22.68 -2.77
CA ASN A 108 -16.10 -23.24 -1.73
C ASN A 108 -15.66 -24.67 -2.07
N SER A 109 -16.51 -25.47 -2.74
CA SER A 109 -16.13 -26.81 -3.18
C SER A 109 -15.04 -26.78 -4.25
N ILE A 110 -15.10 -25.84 -5.19
CA ILE A 110 -14.05 -25.63 -6.21
C ILE A 110 -12.74 -25.20 -5.54
N ILE A 111 -12.83 -24.25 -4.61
CA ILE A 111 -11.66 -23.76 -3.86
C ILE A 111 -10.99 -24.88 -3.08
N LEU A 112 -11.74 -25.68 -2.33
CA LEU A 112 -11.21 -26.81 -1.57
C LEU A 112 -10.54 -27.82 -2.48
N SER A 113 -11.15 -28.16 -3.62
CA SER A 113 -10.55 -29.07 -4.60
C SER A 113 -9.18 -28.55 -5.07
N LYS A 114 -9.09 -27.24 -5.38
CA LYS A 114 -7.83 -26.61 -5.78
C LYS A 114 -6.80 -26.58 -4.65
N GLN A 115 -7.22 -26.31 -3.41
CA GLN A 115 -6.34 -26.33 -2.25
C GLN A 115 -5.74 -27.71 -2.00
N TYR A 116 -6.55 -28.77 -2.13
CA TYR A 116 -6.07 -30.15 -2.00
C TYR A 116 -5.19 -30.59 -3.17
N GLU A 117 -5.53 -30.21 -4.41
CA GLU A 117 -4.72 -30.49 -5.60
C GLU A 117 -3.30 -29.92 -5.48
N MET A 118 -3.18 -28.70 -4.92
CA MET A 118 -1.91 -27.97 -4.81
C MET A 118 -1.23 -28.16 -3.44
N GLU A 119 -1.92 -28.69 -2.44
CA GLU A 119 -1.53 -28.66 -1.03
C GLU A 119 -1.16 -27.24 -0.55
N GLU A 120 -1.89 -26.23 -1.04
CA GLU A 120 -1.70 -24.83 -0.69
C GLU A 120 -2.95 -24.20 -0.11
N SER A 121 -2.81 -23.58 1.08
CA SER A 121 -3.90 -22.87 1.76
C SER A 121 -4.20 -21.51 1.14
N ASN A 122 -3.17 -20.82 0.66
CA ASN A 122 -3.29 -19.55 -0.05
C ASN A 122 -3.38 -19.81 -1.55
N LEU A 123 -4.34 -19.19 -2.23
CA LEU A 123 -4.59 -19.42 -3.64
C LEU A 123 -4.77 -18.10 -4.39
N ASP A 124 -4.41 -18.10 -5.66
CA ASP A 124 -4.80 -17.08 -6.62
C ASP A 124 -4.97 -17.76 -7.98
N PHE A 125 -6.22 -17.91 -8.44
CA PHE A 125 -6.51 -18.61 -9.68
C PHE A 125 -7.70 -17.99 -10.42
N THR A 126 -7.70 -18.13 -11.73
CA THR A 126 -8.77 -17.70 -12.63
C THR A 126 -9.65 -18.87 -13.04
N MET A 127 -10.87 -18.55 -13.45
CA MET A 127 -11.85 -19.52 -13.97
C MET A 127 -12.44 -19.01 -15.28
N ASP A 128 -12.73 -19.95 -16.17
CA ASP A 128 -13.41 -19.65 -17.42
C ASP A 128 -14.92 -19.39 -17.19
N GLU A 129 -15.54 -18.70 -18.12
CA GLU A 129 -16.96 -18.30 -18.07
C GLU A 129 -17.91 -19.48 -17.80
N SER A 130 -17.63 -20.66 -18.37
CA SER A 130 -18.45 -21.86 -18.24
C SER A 130 -18.39 -22.54 -16.87
N VAL A 131 -17.40 -22.22 -16.02
CA VAL A 131 -17.15 -22.93 -14.76
C VAL A 131 -18.13 -22.49 -13.67
N MET A 132 -18.35 -21.17 -13.53
CA MET A 132 -19.19 -20.63 -12.45
C MET A 132 -19.97 -19.39 -12.94
N PRO A 133 -20.97 -19.56 -13.83
CA PRO A 133 -21.88 -18.46 -14.20
C PRO A 133 -22.74 -18.03 -13.00
N VAL A 134 -23.08 -16.74 -12.93
CA VAL A 134 -23.90 -16.16 -11.88
C VAL A 134 -24.94 -15.21 -12.46
N LYS A 135 -26.09 -15.13 -11.80
CA LYS A 135 -27.15 -14.20 -12.09
C LYS A 135 -27.19 -13.05 -11.07
N ALA A 136 -27.69 -11.91 -11.50
CA ALA A 136 -27.94 -10.78 -10.61
C ALA A 136 -28.81 -11.18 -9.42
N GLY A 137 -28.27 -11.04 -8.21
CA GLY A 137 -28.93 -11.44 -6.96
C GLY A 137 -28.47 -12.77 -6.38
N ASP A 138 -27.69 -13.58 -7.11
CA ASP A 138 -27.12 -14.82 -6.56
C ASP A 138 -26.17 -14.53 -5.39
N VAL A 139 -26.28 -15.32 -4.32
CA VAL A 139 -25.37 -15.24 -3.18
C VAL A 139 -24.03 -15.88 -3.56
N VAL A 140 -22.97 -15.07 -3.63
CA VAL A 140 -21.65 -15.50 -4.08
C VAL A 140 -20.64 -15.64 -2.93
N ALA A 141 -20.84 -14.88 -1.84
CA ALA A 141 -19.91 -14.86 -0.70
C ALA A 141 -20.58 -14.33 0.57
N TYR A 142 -19.79 -14.20 1.63
CA TYR A 142 -20.21 -13.64 2.91
C TYR A 142 -19.19 -12.61 3.41
N THR A 143 -19.69 -11.49 3.97
CA THR A 143 -18.83 -10.40 4.50
C THR A 143 -17.97 -10.86 5.67
N GLY A 144 -16.77 -10.29 5.80
CA GLY A 144 -15.83 -10.70 6.83
C GLY A 144 -14.91 -9.58 7.30
N ASN A 145 -13.70 -10.00 7.69
CA ASN A 145 -12.61 -9.13 8.14
C ASN A 145 -11.24 -9.75 7.86
N THR A 146 -11.07 -10.46 6.73
CA THR A 146 -9.81 -11.11 6.37
C THR A 146 -8.83 -10.15 5.72
N GLY A 147 -7.54 -10.52 5.62
CA GLY A 147 -6.50 -9.68 5.01
C GLY A 147 -6.17 -8.42 5.82
N SER A 148 -5.80 -7.34 5.14
CA SER A 148 -5.34 -6.08 5.77
C SER A 148 -6.49 -5.15 6.17
N SER A 149 -7.58 -5.70 6.71
CA SER A 149 -8.77 -4.94 7.14
C SER A 149 -8.67 -4.51 8.60
N GLY A 150 -9.10 -3.28 8.92
CA GLY A 150 -9.13 -2.74 10.28
C GLY A 150 -10.36 -3.15 11.10
N GLY A 151 -11.40 -3.70 10.48
CA GLY A 151 -12.66 -4.13 11.11
C GLY A 151 -13.63 -4.70 10.08
N PRO A 152 -14.74 -5.37 10.49
CA PRO A 152 -15.70 -5.97 9.58
C PRO A 152 -16.34 -4.95 8.63
N HIS A 153 -16.19 -5.20 7.32
CA HIS A 153 -16.81 -4.44 6.23
C HIS A 153 -16.72 -5.26 4.92
N LEU A 154 -17.39 -4.83 3.88
CA LEU A 154 -17.19 -5.31 2.53
C LEU A 154 -16.43 -4.26 1.73
N HIS A 155 -15.21 -4.59 1.30
CA HIS A 155 -14.53 -3.84 0.26
C HIS A 155 -15.12 -4.23 -1.10
N TYR A 156 -15.58 -3.25 -1.87
CA TYR A 156 -16.26 -3.46 -3.16
C TYR A 156 -15.70 -2.52 -4.22
N GLU A 157 -15.27 -3.08 -5.35
CA GLU A 157 -14.79 -2.31 -6.51
C GLU A 157 -15.61 -2.61 -7.75
N ILE A 158 -15.70 -1.63 -8.64
CA ILE A 158 -16.10 -1.81 -10.03
C ILE A 158 -14.91 -1.41 -10.88
N ARG A 159 -14.48 -2.28 -11.79
CA ARG A 159 -13.36 -2.05 -12.71
C ARG A 159 -13.83 -2.12 -14.15
N ASN A 160 -13.15 -1.39 -15.03
CA ASN A 160 -13.22 -1.71 -16.44
C ASN A 160 -12.52 -3.06 -16.68
N THR A 161 -13.22 -4.01 -17.31
CA THR A 161 -12.69 -5.38 -17.48
C THR A 161 -11.40 -5.43 -18.29
N LEU A 162 -11.27 -4.61 -19.34
CA LEU A 162 -10.11 -4.65 -20.24
C LEU A 162 -8.86 -3.98 -19.65
N SER A 163 -9.04 -2.83 -19.01
CA SER A 163 -7.91 -2.05 -18.46
C SER A 163 -7.63 -2.37 -16.99
N GLU A 164 -8.52 -3.11 -16.32
CA GLU A 164 -8.52 -3.33 -14.87
C GLU A 164 -8.50 -2.04 -14.03
N THR A 165 -8.72 -0.89 -14.65
CA THR A 165 -8.76 0.40 -13.97
C THR A 165 -9.96 0.43 -13.02
N PRO A 166 -9.76 0.69 -11.72
CA PRO A 166 -10.85 0.85 -10.79
C PRO A 166 -11.60 2.16 -11.06
N LEU A 167 -12.91 2.09 -10.99
CA LEU A 167 -13.82 3.16 -11.35
C LEU A 167 -14.45 3.78 -10.10
N ASP A 168 -14.72 5.07 -10.17
CA ASP A 168 -15.49 5.78 -9.15
C ASP A 168 -16.97 5.43 -9.27
N ALA A 169 -17.42 4.43 -8.51
CA ALA A 169 -18.78 3.92 -8.57
C ALA A 169 -19.85 4.95 -8.17
N LEU A 170 -19.50 5.95 -7.35
CA LEU A 170 -20.40 7.06 -6.97
C LEU A 170 -20.51 8.08 -8.09
N ALA A 171 -19.37 8.54 -8.63
CA ALA A 171 -19.36 9.53 -9.72
C ALA A 171 -20.01 9.00 -11.00
N ARG A 172 -19.89 7.69 -11.27
CA ARG A 172 -20.56 7.02 -12.41
C ARG A 172 -22.02 6.66 -12.17
N GLY A 173 -22.53 6.88 -10.96
CA GLY A 173 -23.92 6.54 -10.61
C GLY A 173 -24.22 5.05 -10.53
N PHE A 174 -23.19 4.18 -10.49
CA PHE A 174 -23.33 2.73 -10.31
C PHE A 174 -23.80 2.38 -8.89
N VAL A 175 -23.36 3.16 -7.92
CA VAL A 175 -23.84 3.12 -6.53
C VAL A 175 -24.42 4.48 -6.21
N ARG A 176 -25.66 4.50 -5.70
CA ARG A 176 -26.35 5.74 -5.33
C ARG A 176 -26.46 5.84 -3.82
N THR A 177 -26.17 7.03 -3.31
CA THR A 177 -26.33 7.40 -1.91
C THR A 177 -26.80 8.84 -1.82
N THR A 178 -27.42 9.19 -0.70
CA THR A 178 -27.76 10.60 -0.40
C THR A 178 -26.65 11.18 0.43
N ASP A 179 -26.08 12.30 -0.02
CA ASP A 179 -25.10 13.05 0.72
C ASP A 179 -25.29 14.55 0.47
N THR A 180 -25.65 15.28 1.53
CA THR A 180 -25.85 16.73 1.53
C THR A 180 -24.87 17.44 2.45
N ARG A 181 -24.00 16.67 3.13
CA ARG A 181 -22.99 17.21 4.05
C ARG A 181 -21.84 17.77 3.25
N LYS A 182 -21.44 19.00 3.62
CA LYS A 182 -20.25 19.60 3.01
C LYS A 182 -18.99 19.04 3.63
N PRO A 183 -17.91 18.83 2.83
CA PRO A 183 -16.62 18.41 3.35
C PRO A 183 -16.04 19.45 4.32
N GLU A 184 -15.20 19.01 5.22
CA GLU A 184 -14.57 19.84 6.25
C GLU A 184 -13.10 20.09 5.92
N ILE A 185 -12.67 21.36 5.79
CA ILE A 185 -11.26 21.75 5.77
C ILE A 185 -10.77 21.83 7.21
N ARG A 186 -10.06 20.80 7.68
CA ARG A 186 -9.58 20.71 9.06
C ARG A 186 -8.40 21.61 9.32
N ARG A 187 -7.39 21.55 8.47
CA ARG A 187 -6.13 22.30 8.62
C ARG A 187 -5.56 22.69 7.27
N THR A 188 -4.93 23.85 7.26
CA THR A 188 -4.15 24.34 6.13
C THR A 188 -2.75 24.65 6.62
N ALA A 189 -1.73 24.22 5.89
CA ALA A 189 -0.34 24.53 6.17
C ALA A 189 0.28 25.32 5.03
N ILE A 190 1.25 26.14 5.38
CA ILE A 190 2.10 26.91 4.47
C ILE A 190 3.54 26.42 4.67
N ILE A 191 4.21 26.12 3.57
CA ILE A 191 5.56 25.58 3.55
C ILE A 191 6.42 26.43 2.63
N GLY A 192 7.51 26.99 3.14
CA GLY A 192 8.45 27.78 2.36
C GLY A 192 9.14 26.97 1.27
N CYS A 193 9.47 27.62 0.17
CA CYS A 193 10.16 27.02 -0.97
C CYS A 193 11.39 27.84 -1.31
N ASP A 194 12.56 27.19 -1.28
CA ASP A 194 13.84 27.75 -1.71
C ASP A 194 14.47 26.85 -2.79
N SER A 195 15.51 27.33 -3.44
CA SER A 195 16.29 26.54 -4.39
C SER A 195 17.74 26.55 -3.99
N ILE A 196 18.33 25.38 -3.76
CA ILE A 196 19.73 25.20 -3.45
C ILE A 196 20.34 24.33 -4.54
N GLY A 197 21.33 24.85 -5.29
CA GLY A 197 21.94 24.11 -6.39
C GLY A 197 20.95 23.64 -7.47
N GLY A 198 19.89 24.43 -7.73
CA GLY A 198 18.84 24.06 -8.68
C GLY A 198 17.81 23.04 -8.14
N VAL A 199 17.96 22.61 -6.89
CA VAL A 199 17.04 21.64 -6.25
C VAL A 199 16.06 22.36 -5.33
N LEU A 200 14.76 22.12 -5.54
CA LEU A 200 13.70 22.65 -4.68
C LEU A 200 13.83 22.13 -3.24
N GLN A 201 13.96 23.03 -2.29
CA GLN A 201 13.96 22.75 -0.86
C GLN A 201 12.65 23.23 -0.24
N LEU A 202 12.02 22.39 0.55
CA LEU A 202 10.79 22.71 1.29
C LEU A 202 11.13 22.82 2.78
N SER A 203 10.74 23.93 3.41
CA SER A 203 11.09 24.24 4.81
C SER A 203 10.00 25.04 5.52
N GLY A 204 10.09 25.16 6.83
CA GLY A 204 9.27 26.09 7.59
C GLY A 204 7.78 25.74 7.61
N PHE A 205 7.43 24.44 7.73
CA PHE A 205 6.03 24.00 7.86
C PHE A 205 5.30 24.73 9.01
N LYS A 206 4.21 25.42 8.68
CA LYS A 206 3.39 26.17 9.65
C LYS A 206 1.91 26.09 9.30
N TYR A 207 1.06 25.84 10.29
CA TYR A 207 -0.38 25.96 10.10
C TYR A 207 -0.81 27.42 9.91
N ALA A 208 -1.73 27.63 8.96
CA ALA A 208 -2.29 28.93 8.70
C ALA A 208 -3.29 29.35 9.80
N GLY A 209 -3.10 30.53 10.37
CA GLY A 209 -4.06 31.22 11.21
C GLY A 209 -4.88 32.25 10.40
N GLU A 210 -5.77 32.98 11.07
CA GLU A 210 -6.63 34.00 10.44
C GLU A 210 -5.82 35.06 9.65
N VAL A 211 -4.69 35.49 10.23
CA VAL A 211 -3.69 36.34 9.58
C VAL A 211 -2.32 35.69 9.71
N THR A 212 -1.67 35.36 8.59
CA THR A 212 -0.43 34.61 8.60
C THR A 212 0.67 35.33 7.84
N LYS A 213 1.82 35.59 8.51
CA LYS A 213 3.07 35.96 7.81
C LYS A 213 3.62 34.71 7.11
N VAL A 214 3.91 34.83 5.82
CA VAL A 214 4.36 33.72 4.95
C VAL A 214 5.71 34.06 4.32
N PRO A 215 6.52 33.07 3.92
CA PRO A 215 7.67 33.31 3.03
C PRO A 215 7.23 33.93 1.71
N GLN A 216 8.13 34.60 0.99
CA GLN A 216 7.81 35.13 -0.34
C GLN A 216 7.45 34.03 -1.34
N ARG A 217 8.15 32.87 -1.26
CA ARG A 217 7.86 31.68 -2.06
C ARG A 217 7.39 30.54 -1.15
N PHE A 218 6.25 29.97 -1.45
CA PHE A 218 5.68 28.91 -0.63
C PHE A 218 4.71 28.02 -1.42
N ILE A 219 4.43 26.86 -0.84
CA ILE A 219 3.32 25.99 -1.24
C ILE A 219 2.28 25.92 -0.11
N VAL A 220 1.10 25.45 -0.46
CA VAL A 220 -0.01 25.26 0.48
C VAL A 220 -0.32 23.77 0.56
N ALA A 221 -0.57 23.25 1.76
CA ALA A 221 -1.04 21.89 1.98
C ALA A 221 -2.31 21.86 2.83
N VAL A 222 -3.27 21.01 2.48
CA VAL A 222 -4.62 20.97 3.07
C VAL A 222 -4.96 19.58 3.56
N ASP A 223 -5.41 19.50 4.81
CA ASP A 223 -6.05 18.36 5.43
C ASP A 223 -7.57 18.60 5.40
N ALA A 224 -8.28 17.83 4.61
CA ALA A 224 -9.73 17.87 4.52
C ALA A 224 -10.32 16.47 4.56
N VAL A 225 -11.55 16.38 5.06
CA VAL A 225 -12.32 15.14 5.12
C VAL A 225 -13.75 15.40 4.73
N ASP A 226 -14.38 14.38 4.26
CA ASP A 226 -15.81 14.33 4.04
C ASP A 226 -16.50 13.39 5.03
N ARG A 227 -17.84 13.46 5.14
CA ARG A 227 -18.68 12.57 5.95
C ARG A 227 -20.04 12.44 5.35
N GLN A 228 -20.45 11.22 5.06
CA GLN A 228 -21.81 10.90 4.63
C GLN A 228 -22.81 10.94 5.81
N GLU A 229 -24.09 11.23 5.53
CA GLU A 229 -25.19 11.09 6.49
C GLU A 229 -25.25 9.65 7.08
N GLY A 230 -25.54 9.58 8.37
CA GLY A 230 -25.70 8.29 9.08
C GLY A 230 -24.41 7.54 9.41
N THR A 231 -23.22 8.11 9.10
CA THR A 231 -21.93 7.51 9.45
C THR A 231 -20.97 8.54 10.04
N PRO A 232 -20.21 8.19 11.11
CA PRO A 232 -19.14 9.04 11.63
C PRO A 232 -17.83 8.92 10.83
N ALA A 233 -17.75 8.01 9.84
CA ALA A 233 -16.54 7.73 9.10
C ALA A 233 -16.00 8.99 8.40
N ALA A 234 -14.68 9.15 8.41
CA ALA A 234 -13.99 10.16 7.61
C ALA A 234 -13.77 9.60 6.21
N LEU A 235 -14.36 10.24 5.21
CA LEU A 235 -14.27 9.89 3.80
C LEU A 235 -13.30 10.83 3.08
N ALA A 236 -12.85 10.43 1.90
CA ALA A 236 -12.01 11.27 1.06
C ALA A 236 -12.80 12.40 0.41
N VAL A 237 -12.11 13.52 0.22
CA VAL A 237 -12.53 14.64 -0.61
C VAL A 237 -12.03 14.41 -2.04
N LYS A 238 -12.83 14.75 -3.04
CA LYS A 238 -12.55 14.50 -4.47
C LYS A 238 -11.71 15.59 -5.11
N GLU A 239 -12.02 16.87 -4.80
CA GLU A 239 -11.39 18.01 -5.47
C GLU A 239 -10.80 19.00 -4.48
N TYR A 240 -9.67 19.59 -4.87
CA TYR A 240 -8.95 20.63 -4.14
C TYR A 240 -8.61 21.76 -5.09
N THR A 241 -9.03 22.98 -4.78
CA THR A 241 -8.75 24.19 -5.57
C THR A 241 -8.16 25.27 -4.69
N TYR A 242 -7.09 25.91 -5.15
CA TYR A 242 -6.31 26.89 -4.43
C TYR A 242 -6.25 28.22 -5.19
N TYR A 243 -6.50 29.31 -4.51
CA TYR A 243 -6.51 30.65 -5.09
C TYR A 243 -5.66 31.61 -4.26
N ILE A 244 -4.96 32.53 -4.95
CA ILE A 244 -4.44 33.76 -4.38
C ILE A 244 -5.24 34.91 -4.99
N ASP A 245 -5.90 35.69 -4.13
CA ASP A 245 -6.87 36.70 -4.51
C ASP A 245 -7.95 36.12 -5.44
N SER A 246 -8.01 36.52 -6.70
CA SER A 246 -8.91 35.96 -7.71
C SER A 246 -8.27 34.87 -8.59
N THR A 247 -6.96 34.65 -8.49
CA THR A 247 -6.22 33.77 -9.38
C THR A 247 -6.19 32.34 -8.84
N ARG A 248 -6.76 31.40 -9.59
CA ARG A 248 -6.61 29.95 -9.33
C ARG A 248 -5.19 29.52 -9.71
N PHE A 249 -4.38 29.14 -8.73
CA PHE A 249 -3.00 28.75 -8.99
C PHE A 249 -2.76 27.23 -8.91
N SER A 250 -3.67 26.44 -8.31
CA SER A 250 -3.60 24.98 -8.34
C SER A 250 -5.01 24.38 -8.24
N HIS A 251 -5.23 23.30 -8.99
CA HIS A 251 -6.47 22.50 -8.93
C HIS A 251 -6.11 21.03 -9.08
N LEU A 252 -6.67 20.19 -8.25
CA LEU A 252 -6.56 18.72 -8.29
C LEU A 252 -7.95 18.11 -8.26
N ASN A 253 -8.23 17.19 -9.19
CA ASN A 253 -9.36 16.27 -9.14
C ASN A 253 -8.80 14.85 -9.06
N ILE A 254 -9.10 14.13 -7.95
CA ILE A 254 -8.72 12.73 -7.75
C ILE A 254 -9.67 11.83 -8.55
N GLY A 255 -9.70 11.88 -9.83
CA GLY A 255 -10.55 10.99 -10.64
C GLY A 255 -10.09 9.53 -10.60
N GLU A 256 -10.49 8.76 -11.60
CA GLU A 256 -10.13 7.32 -11.68
C GLU A 256 -8.64 7.14 -11.90
N VAL A 257 -7.97 6.46 -11.00
CA VAL A 257 -6.51 6.26 -11.00
C VAL A 257 -6.20 4.79 -11.25
N PRO A 258 -5.54 4.45 -12.37
CA PRO A 258 -5.05 3.10 -12.63
C PRO A 258 -4.06 2.65 -11.54
N PHE A 259 -4.01 1.34 -11.27
CA PHE A 259 -3.19 0.79 -10.18
C PHE A 259 -1.69 1.13 -10.30
N GLU A 260 -1.15 1.13 -11.53
CA GLU A 260 0.26 1.48 -11.76
C GLU A 260 0.58 2.94 -11.40
N LYS A 261 -0.44 3.82 -11.41
CA LYS A 261 -0.31 5.21 -10.99
C LYS A 261 -0.59 5.43 -9.49
N GLY A 262 -1.00 4.39 -8.76
CA GLY A 262 -1.42 4.51 -7.35
C GLY A 262 -0.36 5.13 -6.43
N ARG A 263 0.92 4.86 -6.65
CA ARG A 263 2.00 5.41 -5.81
C ARG A 263 2.26 6.91 -5.99
N TYR A 264 1.71 7.55 -7.03
CA TYR A 264 1.78 9.02 -7.17
C TYR A 264 1.05 9.77 -6.05
N ILE A 265 0.26 9.08 -5.22
CA ILE A 265 -0.29 9.63 -3.98
C ILE A 265 0.79 10.27 -3.11
N ASN A 266 2.00 9.70 -3.06
CA ASN A 266 3.12 10.20 -2.26
C ASN A 266 3.65 11.57 -2.75
N SER A 267 3.40 11.92 -4.00
CA SER A 267 3.72 13.21 -4.60
C SER A 267 2.53 14.20 -4.52
N LEU A 268 1.32 13.73 -4.25
CA LEU A 268 0.17 14.62 -4.03
C LEU A 268 0.11 15.18 -2.62
N ILE A 269 0.67 14.49 -1.65
CA ILE A 269 0.67 14.90 -0.25
C ILE A 269 2.00 15.57 0.13
N TYR A 270 1.96 16.47 1.11
CA TYR A 270 3.18 16.95 1.76
C TYR A 270 3.80 15.80 2.58
N TYR A 271 4.62 15.02 1.91
CA TYR A 271 5.14 13.74 2.42
C TYR A 271 5.98 13.87 3.70
N PRO A 272 6.82 14.92 3.92
CA PRO A 272 7.59 15.06 5.16
C PRO A 272 6.70 15.02 6.41
N HIS A 273 5.56 15.69 6.40
CA HIS A 273 4.61 15.67 7.52
C HIS A 273 4.03 14.27 7.74
N ARG A 274 3.68 13.57 6.65
CA ARG A 274 3.18 12.18 6.71
C ARG A 274 4.24 11.20 7.23
N ALA A 275 5.50 11.35 6.82
CA ALA A 275 6.62 10.52 7.25
C ALA A 275 6.91 10.63 8.76
N GLN A 276 6.58 11.77 9.35
CA GLN A 276 6.67 12.03 10.80
C GLN A 276 5.42 11.56 11.59
N GLY A 277 4.45 10.93 10.94
CA GLY A 277 3.21 10.44 11.56
C GLY A 277 2.04 11.45 11.53
N GLY A 278 2.19 12.55 10.82
CA GLY A 278 1.13 13.54 10.61
C GLY A 278 0.05 13.08 9.63
N ALA A 279 -1.01 13.89 9.49
CA ALA A 279 -2.08 13.65 8.53
C ALA A 279 -1.57 13.75 7.09
N ALA A 280 -2.23 13.03 6.17
CA ALA A 280 -2.02 13.25 4.75
C ALA A 280 -2.64 14.59 4.36
N MET A 281 -1.81 15.54 3.94
CA MET A 281 -2.25 16.88 3.50
C MET A 281 -1.97 17.02 2.01
N ILE A 282 -3.00 17.25 1.21
CA ILE A 282 -2.85 17.48 -0.23
C ILE A 282 -2.12 18.80 -0.44
N GLN A 283 -0.98 18.76 -1.15
CA GLN A 283 -0.17 19.94 -1.42
C GLN A 283 -0.51 20.58 -2.78
N SER A 284 -0.33 21.89 -2.88
CA SER A 284 -0.49 22.62 -4.14
C SER A 284 0.64 22.33 -5.15
N LEU A 285 1.82 21.91 -4.68
CA LEU A 285 2.99 21.60 -5.51
C LEU A 285 2.72 20.46 -6.48
N VAL A 286 3.12 20.64 -7.71
CA VAL A 286 3.23 19.59 -8.74
C VAL A 286 4.71 19.28 -8.91
N GLU A 287 5.12 18.11 -8.43
CA GLU A 287 6.50 17.64 -8.59
C GLU A 287 6.74 17.18 -10.03
N GLU A 288 7.94 17.41 -10.56
CA GLU A 288 8.32 17.20 -11.97
C GLU A 288 8.04 15.76 -12.46
N GLY A 289 8.29 14.77 -11.63
CA GLY A 289 8.07 13.34 -11.90
C GLY A 289 6.66 12.84 -11.60
N ASN A 290 5.68 13.73 -11.31
CA ASN A 290 4.31 13.32 -11.07
C ASN A 290 3.55 13.13 -12.39
N MET A 291 3.19 11.89 -12.72
CA MET A 291 2.49 11.51 -13.96
C MET A 291 0.96 11.50 -13.82
N LEU A 292 0.40 12.21 -12.83
CA LEU A 292 -1.03 12.50 -12.70
C LEU A 292 -1.36 13.90 -13.25
N SER A 293 -0.62 14.37 -14.23
CA SER A 293 -0.74 15.72 -14.82
C SER A 293 -2.08 15.98 -15.50
N ASP A 294 -2.72 14.95 -16.03
CA ASP A 294 -4.07 14.98 -16.61
C ASP A 294 -5.17 15.37 -15.61
N ARG A 295 -4.90 15.24 -14.31
CA ARG A 295 -5.84 15.50 -13.22
C ARG A 295 -5.48 16.73 -12.42
N ARG A 296 -4.41 17.41 -12.78
CA ARG A 296 -3.87 18.53 -12.03
C ARG A 296 -3.44 19.68 -12.94
N VAL A 297 -4.00 20.85 -12.69
CA VAL A 297 -3.60 22.10 -13.36
C VAL A 297 -2.97 23.01 -12.30
N ALA A 298 -1.76 23.50 -12.56
CA ALA A 298 -1.07 24.41 -11.64
C ALA A 298 -0.27 25.48 -12.38
N LEU A 299 -0.37 26.72 -11.94
CA LEU A 299 0.51 27.80 -12.33
C LEU A 299 1.80 27.69 -11.52
N ASN A 300 2.96 27.92 -12.15
CA ASN A 300 4.27 27.85 -11.51
C ASN A 300 4.44 26.57 -10.66
N ASN A 301 4.02 25.42 -11.19
CA ASN A 301 4.02 24.12 -10.49
C ASN A 301 3.33 24.16 -9.10
N GLY A 302 2.36 25.07 -8.89
CA GLY A 302 1.65 25.20 -7.62
C GLY A 302 2.43 25.95 -6.51
N ILE A 303 3.53 26.59 -6.88
CA ILE A 303 4.31 27.48 -6.01
C ILE A 303 3.75 28.90 -6.12
N VAL A 304 3.42 29.47 -4.98
CA VAL A 304 3.05 30.89 -4.87
C VAL A 304 4.30 31.73 -4.68
N GLU A 305 4.39 32.86 -5.40
CA GLU A 305 5.42 33.87 -5.23
C GLU A 305 4.77 35.25 -5.05
N LEU A 306 4.85 35.80 -3.83
CA LEU A 306 4.38 37.15 -3.51
C LEU A 306 5.49 38.14 -3.78
N LYS A 307 5.22 39.12 -4.65
CA LYS A 307 6.20 40.13 -5.08
C LYS A 307 6.21 41.36 -4.20
N ASP A 308 5.24 41.48 -3.31
CA ASP A 308 5.06 42.63 -2.42
C ASP A 308 4.77 42.20 -0.99
N THR A 309 4.59 43.17 -0.11
CA THR A 309 4.27 42.96 1.31
C THR A 309 2.82 43.33 1.65
N CYS A 310 1.96 43.46 0.63
CA CYS A 310 0.54 43.69 0.83
C CYS A 310 -0.15 42.48 1.43
N THR A 311 -1.38 42.68 1.87
CA THR A 311 -2.21 41.57 2.34
C THR A 311 -2.94 40.95 1.16
N HIS A 312 -2.72 39.66 0.95
CA HIS A 312 -3.39 38.82 -0.04
C HIS A 312 -4.41 37.90 0.60
N ARG A 313 -5.36 37.42 -0.18
CA ARG A 313 -6.34 36.45 0.24
C ARG A 313 -5.96 35.07 -0.32
N LEU A 314 -5.53 34.14 0.55
CA LEU A 314 -5.45 32.72 0.22
C LEU A 314 -6.84 32.11 0.41
N ARG A 315 -7.43 31.56 -0.64
CA ARG A 315 -8.73 30.87 -0.61
C ARG A 315 -8.56 29.42 -1.07
N ILE A 316 -9.17 28.50 -0.33
CA ILE A 316 -9.16 27.08 -0.60
C ILE A 316 -10.59 26.61 -0.72
N GLU A 317 -10.87 25.84 -1.77
CA GLU A 317 -12.14 25.17 -1.99
C GLU A 317 -11.90 23.68 -2.06
N VAL A 318 -12.77 22.89 -1.44
CA VAL A 318 -12.77 21.43 -1.52
C VAL A 318 -14.17 20.95 -1.87
N ALA A 319 -14.26 19.96 -2.76
CA ALA A 319 -15.51 19.34 -3.15
C ALA A 319 -15.47 17.83 -2.89
N ASP A 320 -16.58 17.29 -2.37
CA ASP A 320 -16.78 15.85 -2.19
C ASP A 320 -17.23 15.15 -3.48
N TYR A 321 -17.55 13.87 -3.38
CA TYR A 321 -18.04 13.06 -4.49
C TYR A 321 -19.50 13.32 -4.85
N ALA A 322 -20.27 13.94 -3.96
CA ALA A 322 -21.66 14.37 -4.20
C ALA A 322 -21.75 15.76 -4.82
N GLY A 323 -20.64 16.51 -4.87
CA GLY A 323 -20.57 17.87 -5.39
C GLY A 323 -20.81 18.96 -4.35
N ASN A 324 -20.87 18.63 -3.05
CA ASN A 324 -20.96 19.65 -2.02
C ASN A 324 -19.60 20.35 -1.85
N ILE A 325 -19.60 21.68 -1.69
CA ILE A 325 -18.38 22.50 -1.65
C ILE A 325 -18.25 23.21 -0.31
N SER A 326 -17.02 23.15 0.24
CA SER A 326 -16.59 23.98 1.35
C SER A 326 -15.45 24.91 0.95
N THR A 327 -15.48 26.11 1.53
CA THR A 327 -14.48 27.15 1.26
C THR A 327 -13.88 27.65 2.57
N ARG A 328 -12.55 27.86 2.59
CA ARG A 328 -11.84 28.51 3.68
C ARG A 328 -10.90 29.59 3.15
N SER A 329 -10.86 30.74 3.81
CA SER A 329 -10.03 31.88 3.41
C SER A 329 -9.13 32.32 4.55
N TYR A 330 -7.94 32.79 4.20
CA TYR A 330 -6.93 33.32 5.10
C TYR A 330 -6.40 34.64 4.55
N ARG A 331 -6.07 35.58 5.43
CA ARG A 331 -5.29 36.75 5.08
C ARG A 331 -3.82 36.43 5.26
N ILE A 332 -3.04 36.55 4.21
CA ILE A 332 -1.61 36.25 4.22
C ILE A 332 -0.82 37.48 3.79
N ARG A 333 0.40 37.60 4.29
CA ARG A 333 1.32 38.69 3.97
C ARG A 333 2.75 38.16 3.92
N ALA A 334 3.48 38.49 2.87
CA ALA A 334 4.88 38.13 2.82
C ALA A 334 5.63 38.73 4.01
N ALA A 335 6.51 38.00 4.65
CA ALA A 335 7.48 38.51 5.58
C ALA A 335 8.37 39.50 4.81
N ALA A 336 8.63 40.70 5.39
CA ALA A 336 9.63 41.58 4.82
C ALA A 336 10.93 40.81 4.63
N ALA A 337 11.58 40.95 3.47
CA ALA A 337 12.88 40.34 3.24
C ALA A 337 13.79 40.80 4.40
N SER A 338 14.06 39.91 5.35
CA SER A 338 15.17 40.12 6.27
C SER A 338 16.40 40.11 5.37
N GLY A 339 17.16 41.20 5.36
CA GLY A 339 18.44 41.30 4.65
C GLY A 339 19.42 40.29 5.22
N ALA A 340 19.20 39.05 4.92
CA ALA A 340 20.09 37.95 5.24
C ALA A 340 21.00 37.75 4.03
N THR A 341 22.20 38.32 4.11
CA THR A 341 23.38 37.72 3.52
C THR A 341 23.23 36.20 3.51
N ALA A 342 23.50 35.59 2.37
CA ALA A 342 23.57 34.15 2.22
C ALA A 342 24.48 33.55 3.31
N ALA A 343 23.89 33.23 4.46
CA ALA A 343 24.51 32.44 5.46
C ALA A 343 24.39 31.01 4.97
N SER A 344 25.51 30.40 4.65
CA SER A 344 25.68 28.95 4.61
C SER A 344 25.10 28.38 5.91
N GLY A 345 23.82 28.04 5.89
CA GLY A 345 23.08 27.59 7.06
C GLY A 345 23.40 26.16 7.38
N ALA A 346 24.35 25.95 8.26
CA ALA A 346 24.45 24.75 9.04
C ALA A 346 23.14 24.55 9.80
N ALA A 347 22.46 23.45 9.55
CA ALA A 347 21.33 23.00 10.36
C ALA A 347 21.83 22.76 11.80
N ALA A 348 21.27 23.54 12.73
CA ALA A 348 21.47 23.28 14.14
C ALA A 348 20.83 21.95 14.52
N SER A 349 21.60 20.88 14.58
CA SER A 349 21.30 19.68 15.31
C SER A 349 21.99 19.72 16.64
N SER A 350 21.20 19.59 17.72
CA SER A 350 21.68 19.38 19.08
C SER A 350 22.65 18.22 19.16
N GLY A 351 23.83 18.48 19.65
CA GLY A 351 24.80 17.64 20.29
C GLY A 351 24.92 16.16 19.91
N ALA A 352 25.85 15.84 19.01
CA ALA A 352 26.61 14.60 19.04
C ALA A 352 27.94 14.84 18.33
N ALA A 353 28.98 14.23 18.84
CA ALA A 353 30.40 14.39 18.46
C ALA A 353 30.65 14.29 16.96
N ALA A 354 31.50 15.18 16.46
CA ALA A 354 31.96 15.19 15.08
C ALA A 354 32.71 13.88 14.73
N ALA A 355 32.09 13.07 13.87
CA ALA A 355 32.79 12.07 13.09
C ALA A 355 33.10 12.72 11.73
N GLU A 356 34.31 12.49 11.24
CA GLU A 356 34.79 12.91 9.92
C GLU A 356 33.81 12.47 8.83
N ASN A 357 33.00 13.44 8.34
CA ASN A 357 32.00 13.21 7.30
C ASN A 357 32.56 13.64 5.96
N ASP A 358 33.12 12.71 5.22
CA ASP A 358 33.38 12.84 3.79
C ASP A 358 32.14 12.37 2.97
N SER A 359 30.99 12.93 3.28
CA SER A 359 29.76 12.66 2.50
C SER A 359 29.56 13.77 1.47
N THR A 360 30.05 13.55 0.26
CA THR A 360 29.73 14.40 -0.89
C THR A 360 28.24 14.25 -1.23
N LEU A 361 27.46 15.32 -1.07
CA LEU A 361 26.08 15.40 -1.56
C LEU A 361 26.06 15.20 -3.08
N LEU A 362 25.34 14.20 -3.56
CA LEU A 362 25.20 13.89 -4.98
C LEU A 362 23.87 14.44 -5.50
N TYR A 363 23.90 15.17 -6.61
CA TYR A 363 22.68 15.57 -7.31
C TYR A 363 22.05 14.32 -7.98
N ALA A 364 20.88 13.92 -7.50
CA ALA A 364 20.09 12.84 -8.07
C ALA A 364 18.93 13.41 -8.87
N ASN A 365 19.02 13.31 -10.19
CA ASN A 365 17.99 13.74 -11.12
C ASN A 365 16.84 12.71 -11.15
N TRP A 366 15.59 13.17 -11.06
CA TRP A 366 14.43 12.28 -11.05
C TRP A 366 14.26 11.47 -12.35
N ALA A 367 14.66 12.04 -13.50
CA ALA A 367 14.50 11.42 -14.82
C ALA A 367 15.68 10.54 -15.24
N LEU A 368 16.80 10.58 -14.51
CA LEU A 368 18.04 9.88 -14.86
C LEU A 368 18.43 8.88 -13.77
N ALA A 369 19.15 7.83 -14.18
CA ALA A 369 19.77 6.93 -13.22
C ALA A 369 20.86 7.65 -12.44
N THR A 370 20.91 7.42 -11.13
CA THR A 370 21.95 7.92 -10.25
C THR A 370 22.57 6.76 -9.49
N ILE A 371 23.90 6.70 -9.46
CA ILE A 371 24.65 5.70 -8.71
C ILE A 371 25.53 6.42 -7.69
N TRP A 372 25.28 6.14 -6.43
CA TRP A 372 26.13 6.57 -5.30
C TRP A 372 26.96 5.39 -4.82
N LYS A 373 28.27 5.62 -4.60
CA LYS A 373 29.21 4.60 -4.11
C LYS A 373 29.99 5.13 -2.92
N GLY A 374 30.05 4.31 -1.88
CA GLY A 374 30.89 4.51 -0.71
C GLY A 374 31.50 3.20 -0.23
N PRO A 375 32.42 3.23 0.76
CA PRO A 375 33.09 2.02 1.25
C PRO A 375 32.10 1.01 1.84
N GLY A 376 31.83 -0.08 1.12
CA GLY A 376 30.90 -1.15 1.56
C GLY A 376 29.41 -0.93 1.27
N LEU A 377 29.08 0.11 0.47
CA LEU A 377 27.71 0.35 0.02
C LEU A 377 27.67 0.96 -1.38
N GLU A 378 26.84 0.42 -2.25
CA GLU A 378 26.42 1.05 -3.49
C GLU A 378 24.90 1.23 -3.49
N VAL A 379 24.43 2.40 -3.93
CA VAL A 379 22.99 2.73 -4.05
C VAL A 379 22.69 3.08 -5.50
N ILE A 380 21.77 2.37 -6.14
CA ILE A 380 21.36 2.59 -7.52
C ILE A 380 19.93 3.11 -7.51
N ILE A 381 19.77 4.39 -7.84
CA ILE A 381 18.48 5.07 -7.99
C ILE A 381 18.12 5.04 -9.47
N PRO A 382 17.16 4.23 -9.91
CA PRO A 382 16.79 4.17 -11.32
C PRO A 382 16.00 5.42 -11.75
N PRO A 383 15.86 5.70 -13.06
CA PRO A 383 14.99 6.77 -13.57
C PRO A 383 13.58 6.63 -13.02
N ALA A 384 12.92 7.76 -12.76
CA ALA A 384 11.58 7.84 -12.18
C ALA A 384 11.41 7.20 -10.78
N ALA A 385 12.51 6.89 -10.08
CA ALA A 385 12.41 6.45 -8.68
C ALA A 385 12.03 7.60 -7.74
N LEU A 386 12.33 8.82 -8.12
CA LEU A 386 12.05 10.05 -7.39
C LEU A 386 10.91 10.82 -8.08
N TYR A 387 10.14 11.58 -7.32
CA TYR A 387 9.11 12.48 -7.86
C TYR A 387 9.67 13.85 -8.26
N ARG A 388 10.86 14.18 -7.78
CA ARG A 388 11.63 15.38 -8.13
C ARG A 388 13.12 15.13 -7.92
N SER A 389 13.96 15.96 -8.50
CA SER A 389 15.40 15.94 -8.24
C SER A 389 15.72 16.30 -6.79
N ILE A 390 16.72 15.66 -6.21
CA ILE A 390 17.14 15.82 -4.81
C ILE A 390 18.66 15.90 -4.67
N LEU A 391 19.11 16.42 -3.54
CA LEU A 391 20.47 16.17 -3.05
C LEU A 391 20.44 14.88 -2.23
N PHE A 392 21.22 13.90 -2.64
CA PHE A 392 21.26 12.55 -2.06
C PHE A 392 22.59 12.31 -1.35
N ASP A 393 22.52 11.67 -0.18
CA ASP A 393 23.68 11.13 0.53
C ASP A 393 23.38 9.75 1.12
N ALA A 394 24.42 9.01 1.44
CA ALA A 394 24.33 7.85 2.32
C ALA A 394 25.50 7.87 3.29
N GLN A 395 25.25 7.53 4.54
CA GLN A 395 26.25 7.61 5.61
C GLN A 395 26.27 6.33 6.43
N ARG A 396 27.48 5.89 6.79
CA ARG A 396 27.66 4.83 7.77
C ARG A 396 27.34 5.36 9.17
N VAL A 397 26.38 4.73 9.84
CA VAL A 397 26.02 5.07 11.21
C VAL A 397 26.83 4.18 12.15
N GLN A 398 27.43 4.76 13.19
CA GLN A 398 28.15 3.97 14.19
C GLN A 398 27.20 2.95 14.83
N ALA A 399 27.64 1.70 14.89
CA ALA A 399 26.87 0.64 15.52
C ALA A 399 26.87 0.86 17.04
N SER A 400 25.70 1.15 17.61
CA SER A 400 25.51 1.02 19.07
C SER A 400 25.04 -0.41 19.36
N GLY A 401 25.82 -1.19 20.08
CA GLY A 401 25.47 -2.54 20.50
C GLY A 401 26.12 -3.67 19.68
N SER A 402 25.67 -4.90 19.89
CA SER A 402 26.26 -6.15 19.38
C SER A 402 25.99 -6.46 17.89
N ASN A 403 25.61 -5.48 17.07
CA ASN A 403 25.41 -5.73 15.64
C ASN A 403 26.75 -5.95 14.94
N GLN A 404 26.90 -7.12 14.35
CA GLN A 404 28.08 -7.54 13.61
C GLN A 404 28.27 -6.75 12.30
N PHE A 405 27.19 -6.19 11.71
CA PHE A 405 27.20 -5.52 10.41
C PHE A 405 27.00 -4.01 10.54
N PRO A 406 27.58 -3.21 9.62
CA PRO A 406 27.40 -1.77 9.61
C PRO A 406 25.95 -1.40 9.34
N LYS A 407 25.52 -0.28 9.94
CA LYS A 407 24.24 0.36 9.63
C LYS A 407 24.49 1.51 8.66
N TRP A 408 23.65 1.62 7.65
CA TRP A 408 23.71 2.67 6.65
C TRP A 408 22.43 3.50 6.68
N ARG A 409 22.54 4.80 6.96
CA ARG A 409 21.47 5.75 6.67
C ARG A 409 21.54 6.07 5.19
N ILE A 410 20.54 5.73 4.44
CA ILE A 410 20.45 5.88 2.97
C ILE A 410 19.38 6.90 2.67
N GLY A 411 19.78 8.07 2.14
CA GLY A 411 18.90 9.19 1.82
C GLY A 411 18.09 9.73 3.00
N ASN A 412 17.10 10.58 2.70
CA ASN A 412 16.19 11.16 3.67
C ASN A 412 14.85 10.43 3.65
N LYS A 413 14.43 9.85 4.78
CA LYS A 413 13.13 9.15 4.96
C LYS A 413 11.89 10.01 4.65
N GLU A 414 12.04 11.32 4.59
CA GLU A 414 10.99 12.29 4.22
C GLU A 414 10.87 12.49 2.71
N VAL A 415 11.72 11.84 1.92
CA VAL A 415 11.64 11.79 0.46
C VAL A 415 11.00 10.47 0.06
N PRO A 416 9.81 10.49 -0.56
CA PRO A 416 9.15 9.27 -1.00
C PRO A 416 9.82 8.69 -2.26
N LEU A 417 9.74 7.36 -2.41
CA LEU A 417 10.15 6.66 -3.62
C LEU A 417 8.94 6.18 -4.42
N HIS A 418 8.96 6.42 -5.73
CA HIS A 418 7.95 5.89 -6.65
C HIS A 418 8.19 4.41 -6.93
N ILE A 419 9.39 4.07 -7.35
CA ILE A 419 9.82 2.68 -7.56
C ILE A 419 10.98 2.33 -6.63
N ALA A 420 11.33 1.05 -6.58
CA ALA A 420 12.37 0.58 -5.69
C ALA A 420 13.76 1.05 -6.13
N VAL A 421 14.57 1.42 -5.15
CA VAL A 421 16.01 1.67 -5.26
C VAL A 421 16.75 0.37 -4.93
N THR A 422 17.83 0.08 -5.63
CA THR A 422 18.69 -1.07 -5.33
C THR A 422 19.80 -0.64 -4.39
N ILE A 423 20.01 -1.40 -3.34
CA ILE A 423 21.15 -1.25 -2.43
C ILE A 423 22.00 -2.51 -2.48
N ASN A 424 23.31 -2.34 -2.61
CA ASN A 424 24.33 -3.37 -2.58
C ASN A 424 25.22 -3.15 -1.36
N MET A 425 25.17 -4.07 -0.41
CA MET A 425 25.88 -3.96 0.86
C MET A 425 26.95 -5.04 0.94
N ASP A 426 28.21 -4.63 1.05
CA ASP A 426 29.33 -5.57 1.25
C ASP A 426 29.24 -6.19 2.63
N CYS A 427 29.46 -7.50 2.70
CA CYS A 427 29.48 -8.23 3.96
C CYS A 427 30.33 -9.50 3.88
N SER A 428 30.73 -9.97 5.05
CA SER A 428 31.41 -11.24 5.25
C SER A 428 30.58 -12.11 6.17
N LEU A 429 30.19 -13.30 5.71
CA LEU A 429 29.29 -14.19 6.41
C LEU A 429 29.86 -15.60 6.52
N PRO A 430 29.74 -16.26 7.68
CA PRO A 430 29.89 -17.72 7.74
C PRO A 430 28.88 -18.38 6.80
N ASP A 431 29.31 -19.43 6.08
CA ASP A 431 28.46 -20.12 5.10
C ASP A 431 27.15 -20.60 5.69
N SER A 432 27.16 -21.07 6.92
CA SER A 432 25.98 -21.53 7.66
C SER A 432 24.95 -20.42 7.90
N LEU A 433 25.36 -19.14 7.82
CA LEU A 433 24.49 -17.98 8.08
C LEU A 433 24.03 -17.27 6.81
N ILE A 434 24.53 -17.63 5.63
CA ILE A 434 24.15 -16.98 4.36
C ILE A 434 22.63 -17.06 4.13
N THR A 435 22.04 -18.25 4.27
CA THR A 435 20.59 -18.47 4.09
C THR A 435 19.76 -17.94 5.27
N LYS A 436 20.39 -17.61 6.39
CA LYS A 436 19.80 -17.10 7.62
C LYS A 436 19.87 -15.58 7.72
N SER A 437 20.53 -14.92 6.79
CA SER A 437 20.75 -13.47 6.81
C SER A 437 19.89 -12.77 5.77
N PHE A 438 19.60 -11.49 6.00
CA PHE A 438 18.79 -10.66 5.13
C PHE A 438 19.05 -9.18 5.40
N VAL A 439 18.73 -8.34 4.43
CA VAL A 439 18.70 -6.89 4.63
C VAL A 439 17.45 -6.50 5.42
N ALA A 440 17.63 -5.73 6.47
CA ALA A 440 16.57 -5.19 7.31
C ALA A 440 16.61 -3.67 7.35
N ARG A 441 15.42 -3.06 7.42
CA ARG A 441 15.24 -1.65 7.77
C ARG A 441 15.09 -1.52 9.28
N VAL A 442 15.81 -0.56 9.90
CA VAL A 442 15.91 -0.47 11.36
C VAL A 442 15.56 0.90 11.96
N ASP A 443 14.84 1.75 11.21
CA ASP A 443 14.42 3.08 11.68
C ASP A 443 13.35 3.04 12.78
N ARG A 444 12.39 2.12 12.66
CA ARG A 444 11.21 2.00 13.54
C ARG A 444 10.97 0.55 13.94
N GLY A 445 12.00 -0.10 14.46
CA GLY A 445 11.99 -1.53 14.73
C GLY A 445 12.85 -2.29 13.73
N LYS A 446 12.59 -3.57 13.55
CA LYS A 446 13.30 -4.44 12.61
C LYS A 446 12.32 -4.93 11.56
N GLU A 447 12.38 -4.36 10.36
CA GLU A 447 11.55 -4.72 9.22
C GLU A 447 12.34 -5.61 8.26
N TYR A 448 11.82 -6.80 7.97
CA TYR A 448 12.40 -7.70 6.99
C TYR A 448 12.23 -7.14 5.57
N ILE A 449 13.34 -6.97 4.86
CA ILE A 449 13.35 -6.57 3.44
C ILE A 449 13.68 -7.77 2.54
N GLY A 450 14.48 -8.71 3.05
CA GLY A 450 15.02 -9.83 2.27
C GLY A 450 16.29 -9.44 1.53
N GLY A 451 16.44 -9.91 0.31
CA GLY A 451 17.59 -9.68 -0.55
C GLY A 451 18.24 -10.97 -1.03
N LYS A 452 19.26 -10.82 -1.87
CA LYS A 452 20.03 -11.93 -2.41
C LYS A 452 21.52 -11.72 -2.11
N PHE A 453 22.14 -12.72 -1.54
CA PHE A 453 23.58 -12.75 -1.35
C PHE A 453 24.28 -13.29 -2.60
N LYS A 454 25.31 -12.59 -3.06
CA LYS A 454 26.21 -13.02 -4.12
C LYS A 454 27.61 -13.15 -3.53
N ALA A 455 28.13 -14.36 -3.50
CA ALA A 455 29.50 -14.64 -3.06
C ALA A 455 30.51 -14.11 -4.07
N ASN A 456 31.59 -13.52 -3.57
CA ASN A 456 32.75 -13.08 -4.35
C ASN A 456 33.95 -14.02 -4.11
N ALA A 457 34.26 -14.30 -2.85
CA ALA A 457 35.37 -15.17 -2.44
C ALA A 457 35.07 -15.81 -1.07
N GLN A 458 35.59 -16.99 -0.85
CA GLN A 458 35.53 -17.72 0.42
C GLN A 458 36.94 -17.88 0.96
N ASP A 459 37.11 -17.71 2.27
CA ASP A 459 38.40 -17.96 2.95
C ASP A 459 38.49 -19.41 3.49
N SER A 460 39.66 -19.77 4.00
CA SER A 460 39.93 -21.10 4.58
C SER A 460 39.18 -21.35 5.91
N ALA A 461 38.60 -20.32 6.52
CA ALA A 461 37.84 -20.42 7.76
C ALA A 461 36.33 -20.59 7.49
N GLY A 462 35.88 -20.74 6.23
CA GLY A 462 34.48 -20.88 5.85
C GLY A 462 33.68 -19.58 5.97
N ILE A 463 34.39 -18.43 5.85
CA ILE A 463 33.76 -17.11 5.76
C ILE A 463 33.73 -16.68 4.31
N THR A 464 32.53 -16.45 3.80
CA THR A 464 32.32 -15.98 2.44
C THR A 464 32.15 -14.46 2.42
N ASN A 465 33.03 -13.79 1.69
CA ASN A 465 32.90 -12.39 1.35
C ASN A 465 31.96 -12.23 0.16
N GLY A 466 31.07 -11.27 0.21
CA GLY A 466 30.10 -11.07 -0.85
C GLY A 466 29.30 -9.79 -0.69
N VAL A 467 28.27 -9.69 -1.50
CA VAL A 467 27.38 -8.54 -1.58
C VAL A 467 25.94 -8.97 -1.36
N TYR A 468 25.27 -8.33 -0.43
CA TYR A 468 23.81 -8.42 -0.29
C TYR A 468 23.13 -7.37 -1.17
N THR A 469 22.36 -7.80 -2.16
CA THR A 469 21.55 -6.93 -3.02
C THR A 469 20.10 -6.97 -2.55
N ALA A 470 19.53 -5.80 -2.26
CA ALA A 470 18.11 -5.67 -1.92
C ALA A 470 17.46 -4.50 -2.66
N LYS A 471 16.14 -4.62 -2.91
CA LYS A 471 15.30 -3.56 -3.46
C LYS A 471 14.49 -2.93 -2.35
N VAL A 472 14.71 -1.64 -2.08
CA VAL A 472 14.05 -0.87 -1.03
C VAL A 472 13.08 0.16 -1.63
N ARG A 473 11.89 0.30 -1.02
CA ARG A 473 10.84 1.21 -1.48
C ARG A 473 10.69 2.47 -0.62
N SER A 474 11.66 2.73 0.24
CA SER A 474 11.76 3.94 1.06
C SER A 474 13.22 4.20 1.41
N PHE A 475 13.59 5.45 1.58
CA PHE A 475 14.86 5.79 2.24
C PHE A 475 14.77 5.53 3.75
N GLY A 476 15.92 5.34 4.40
CA GLY A 476 15.98 5.03 5.82
C GLY A 476 17.28 4.38 6.24
N THR A 477 17.29 3.74 7.41
CA THR A 477 18.47 3.06 7.95
C THR A 477 18.39 1.56 7.72
N TYR A 478 19.39 1.00 7.08
CA TYR A 478 19.48 -0.41 6.69
C TYR A 478 20.71 -1.09 7.27
N THR A 479 20.59 -2.38 7.52
CA THR A 479 21.69 -3.27 7.97
C THR A 479 21.38 -4.69 7.55
N ILE A 480 22.35 -5.58 7.70
CA ILE A 480 22.14 -7.03 7.57
C ILE A 480 21.84 -7.58 8.97
N LEU A 481 20.83 -8.41 9.06
CA LEU A 481 20.46 -9.15 10.27
C LEU A 481 20.47 -10.65 9.97
N THR A 482 20.64 -11.45 11.02
CA THR A 482 20.62 -12.91 10.95
C THR A 482 19.50 -13.44 11.85
N ASP A 483 18.71 -14.35 11.30
CA ASP A 483 17.63 -15.05 12.01
C ASP A 483 17.88 -16.56 12.00
N THR A 484 18.17 -17.09 13.17
CA THR A 484 18.36 -18.53 13.39
C THR A 484 17.30 -19.13 14.31
N THR A 485 16.30 -18.32 14.69
CA THR A 485 15.29 -18.70 15.67
C THR A 485 14.04 -19.23 14.96
N PRO A 486 13.63 -20.47 15.17
CA PRO A 486 12.39 -20.96 14.58
C PRO A 486 11.15 -20.21 15.03
N PRO A 487 10.12 -20.09 14.17
CA PRO A 487 8.82 -19.55 14.54
C PRO A 487 8.17 -20.30 15.71
N ASN A 488 7.39 -19.60 16.48
CA ASN A 488 6.60 -20.20 17.56
C ASN A 488 5.25 -20.69 17.04
N VAL A 489 4.85 -21.90 17.47
CA VAL A 489 3.55 -22.51 17.17
C VAL A 489 2.94 -23.02 18.47
N LYS A 490 1.77 -22.48 18.85
CA LYS A 490 1.08 -22.91 20.08
C LYS A 490 -0.43 -22.96 19.86
N PRO A 491 -1.16 -23.92 20.48
CA PRO A 491 -2.61 -23.85 20.56
C PRO A 491 -3.06 -22.48 21.12
N SER A 492 -4.10 -21.89 20.54
CA SER A 492 -4.57 -20.56 20.99
C SER A 492 -5.26 -20.58 22.36
N LEU A 493 -5.67 -21.74 22.85
CA LEU A 493 -6.26 -21.90 24.18
C LEU A 493 -5.19 -22.17 25.23
N LYS A 494 -5.30 -21.51 26.37
CA LYS A 494 -4.41 -21.75 27.54
C LYS A 494 -4.45 -23.18 28.08
N LYS A 495 -5.60 -23.88 27.93
CA LYS A 495 -5.80 -25.28 28.38
C LYS A 495 -5.32 -26.32 27.34
N GLY A 496 -4.65 -25.89 26.24
CA GLY A 496 -4.16 -26.75 25.20
C GLY A 496 -5.07 -26.81 23.97
N LEU A 497 -4.96 -27.87 23.18
CA LEU A 497 -5.69 -28.05 21.93
C LEU A 497 -7.13 -28.50 22.20
N ALA A 498 -8.10 -27.77 21.66
CA ALA A 498 -9.52 -28.15 21.71
C ALA A 498 -10.27 -27.61 20.49
N VAL A 499 -11.27 -28.37 20.03
CA VAL A 499 -12.17 -27.96 18.94
C VAL A 499 -13.11 -26.86 19.46
N GLN A 500 -13.15 -25.74 18.75
CA GLN A 500 -14.06 -24.64 19.04
C GLN A 500 -14.84 -24.27 17.77
N ASN A 501 -16.17 -24.39 17.81
CA ASN A 501 -17.03 -24.12 16.65
C ASN A 501 -16.52 -24.81 15.36
N GLY A 502 -16.22 -26.12 15.47
CA GLY A 502 -15.74 -26.92 14.34
C GLY A 502 -14.35 -26.59 13.83
N SER A 503 -13.54 -25.86 14.60
CA SER A 503 -12.22 -25.42 14.18
C SER A 503 -11.17 -25.63 15.27
N LEU A 504 -9.93 -25.86 14.85
CA LEU A 504 -8.73 -25.80 15.67
C LEU A 504 -8.02 -24.47 15.41
N ARG A 505 -7.45 -23.88 16.46
CA ARG A 505 -6.81 -22.57 16.36
C ARG A 505 -5.44 -22.58 17.00
N PHE A 506 -4.46 -22.03 16.27
CA PHE A 506 -3.09 -21.86 16.74
C PHE A 506 -2.70 -20.39 16.70
N THR A 507 -1.88 -19.98 17.64
CA THR A 507 -1.15 -18.71 17.57
C THR A 507 0.23 -19.00 17.00
N ILE A 508 0.55 -18.40 15.87
CA ILE A 508 1.84 -18.53 15.21
C ILE A 508 2.47 -17.15 15.05
N TRP A 509 3.76 -17.04 15.36
CA TRP A 509 4.50 -15.80 15.19
C TRP A 509 5.99 -16.06 15.07
N ASP A 510 6.66 -15.16 14.43
CA ASP A 510 8.11 -15.09 14.37
C ASP A 510 8.63 -13.80 15.02
N ASN A 511 9.89 -13.83 15.48
CA ASN A 511 10.48 -12.72 16.20
C ASN A 511 11.23 -11.72 15.31
N LEU A 512 11.60 -12.12 14.08
CA LEU A 512 12.50 -11.30 13.26
C LEU A 512 12.19 -11.33 11.76
N SER A 513 12.31 -12.48 11.09
CA SER A 513 12.15 -12.57 9.63
C SER A 513 10.69 -12.70 9.18
N GLY A 514 9.78 -13.03 10.11
CA GLY A 514 8.35 -13.18 9.84
C GLY A 514 7.97 -14.56 9.31
N ILE A 515 6.65 -14.83 9.20
CA ILE A 515 6.13 -16.10 8.73
C ILE A 515 6.21 -16.16 7.19
N GLY A 516 6.93 -17.14 6.66
CA GLY A 516 7.06 -17.40 5.24
C GLY A 516 5.99 -18.39 4.72
N ARG A 517 5.90 -19.58 5.33
CA ARG A 517 4.92 -20.62 4.95
C ARG A 517 4.48 -21.43 6.15
N TYR A 518 3.36 -22.12 6.00
CA TYR A 518 2.86 -23.06 7.01
C TYR A 518 2.17 -24.27 6.35
N THR A 519 2.20 -25.39 7.03
CA THR A 519 1.55 -26.63 6.61
C THR A 519 0.86 -27.28 7.80
N VAL A 520 -0.34 -27.82 7.58
CA VAL A 520 -1.10 -28.54 8.61
C VAL A 520 -1.45 -29.92 8.07
N LYS A 521 -1.28 -30.95 8.91
CA LYS A 521 -1.70 -32.32 8.64
C LYS A 521 -2.56 -32.86 9.79
N ILE A 522 -3.60 -33.60 9.45
CA ILE A 522 -4.40 -34.37 10.42
C ILE A 522 -4.30 -35.85 10.02
N ASP A 523 -3.86 -36.70 10.94
CA ASP A 523 -3.59 -38.14 10.73
C ASP A 523 -2.66 -38.44 9.55
N GLY A 524 -1.72 -37.52 9.28
CA GLY A 524 -0.78 -37.57 8.17
C GLY A 524 -1.25 -36.89 6.88
N GLU A 525 -2.54 -36.67 6.72
CA GLU A 525 -3.12 -36.04 5.53
C GLU A 525 -3.13 -34.51 5.62
N TRP A 526 -2.78 -33.84 4.53
CA TRP A 526 -2.79 -32.40 4.44
C TRP A 526 -4.21 -31.83 4.57
N ILE A 527 -4.36 -30.68 5.23
CA ILE A 527 -5.62 -29.95 5.35
C ILE A 527 -5.39 -28.45 5.20
N PRO A 528 -6.27 -27.72 4.49
CA PRO A 528 -6.15 -26.28 4.36
C PRO A 528 -6.31 -25.56 5.71
N ALA A 529 -5.55 -24.49 5.90
CA ALA A 529 -5.61 -23.63 7.07
C ALA A 529 -5.53 -22.18 6.67
N PHE A 530 -6.20 -21.29 7.37
CA PHE A 530 -6.17 -19.86 7.09
C PHE A 530 -5.42 -19.11 8.17
N PHE A 531 -4.38 -18.34 7.78
CA PHE A 531 -3.60 -17.50 8.67
C PHE A 531 -4.13 -16.06 8.64
N ASP A 532 -4.59 -15.55 9.76
CA ASP A 532 -4.88 -14.13 9.98
C ASP A 532 -3.66 -13.47 10.63
N ALA A 533 -2.88 -12.76 9.81
CA ALA A 533 -1.62 -12.15 10.24
C ALA A 533 -1.82 -11.04 11.28
N LYS A 534 -2.95 -10.32 11.26
CA LYS A 534 -3.28 -9.22 12.20
C LYS A 534 -3.31 -9.69 13.65
N ILE A 535 -3.89 -10.87 13.86
CA ILE A 535 -4.07 -11.46 15.19
C ILE A 535 -3.19 -12.70 15.40
N ARG A 536 -2.27 -12.97 14.45
CA ARG A 536 -1.32 -14.09 14.48
C ARG A 536 -1.99 -15.46 14.65
N ARG A 537 -3.19 -15.63 14.05
CA ARG A 537 -4.02 -16.82 14.24
C ARG A 537 -4.05 -17.68 13.00
N LEU A 538 -3.64 -18.95 13.12
CA LEU A 538 -3.85 -19.99 12.14
C LEU A 538 -5.11 -20.78 12.53
N THR A 539 -6.10 -20.86 11.62
CA THR A 539 -7.37 -21.54 11.82
C THR A 539 -7.50 -22.70 10.87
N VAL A 540 -7.79 -23.88 11.40
CA VAL A 540 -8.07 -25.13 10.66
C VAL A 540 -9.55 -25.44 10.85
N LYS A 541 -10.36 -25.38 9.80
CA LYS A 541 -11.78 -25.77 9.83
C LYS A 541 -11.87 -27.28 9.59
N LEU A 542 -12.44 -28.02 10.54
CA LEU A 542 -12.56 -29.49 10.42
C LEU A 542 -13.60 -29.91 9.37
N SER A 543 -14.46 -29.00 8.93
CA SER A 543 -15.37 -29.19 7.80
C SER A 543 -14.67 -29.22 6.45
N ASP A 544 -13.48 -28.60 6.36
CA ASP A 544 -12.72 -28.51 5.12
C ASP A 544 -11.94 -29.81 4.83
N GLY A 545 -11.94 -30.77 5.78
CA GLY A 545 -11.39 -32.10 5.64
C GLY A 545 -12.41 -33.19 5.92
N ASN A 546 -12.20 -34.36 5.38
CA ASN A 546 -13.04 -35.53 5.65
C ASN A 546 -12.64 -36.22 6.98
N ILE A 547 -12.70 -35.45 8.08
CA ILE A 547 -12.30 -35.91 9.41
C ILE A 547 -13.49 -36.62 10.07
N GLY A 548 -13.33 -37.88 10.47
CA GLY A 548 -14.35 -38.65 11.19
C GLY A 548 -14.57 -38.19 12.64
N LYS A 549 -15.44 -38.93 13.38
CA LYS A 549 -15.52 -38.78 14.83
C LYS A 549 -14.40 -39.57 15.50
N GLY A 550 -13.81 -39.06 16.59
CA GLY A 550 -12.82 -39.79 17.35
C GLY A 550 -11.60 -38.98 17.71
N ARG A 551 -10.54 -39.67 18.11
CA ARG A 551 -9.25 -39.04 18.44
C ARG A 551 -8.39 -38.98 17.18
N HIS A 552 -7.85 -37.80 16.91
CA HIS A 552 -7.03 -37.47 15.76
C HIS A 552 -5.71 -36.86 16.18
N LYS A 553 -4.66 -37.05 15.42
CA LYS A 553 -3.35 -36.39 15.53
C LYS A 553 -3.32 -35.20 14.60
N ILE A 554 -2.86 -34.04 15.08
CA ILE A 554 -2.57 -32.87 14.25
C ILE A 554 -1.10 -32.51 14.32
N GLU A 555 -0.54 -32.14 13.18
CA GLU A 555 0.83 -31.66 13.01
C GLU A 555 0.78 -30.32 12.31
N VAL A 556 1.46 -29.33 12.88
CA VAL A 556 1.57 -27.97 12.32
C VAL A 556 3.04 -27.64 12.18
N GLU A 557 3.46 -27.35 10.96
CA GLU A 557 4.78 -26.86 10.63
C GLU A 557 4.70 -25.43 10.14
N VAL A 558 5.55 -24.56 10.66
CA VAL A 558 5.65 -23.14 10.26
C VAL A 558 7.10 -22.83 9.97
N CYS A 559 7.36 -22.27 8.79
CA CYS A 559 8.68 -21.85 8.34
C CYS A 559 8.72 -20.31 8.25
N ASP A 560 9.78 -19.69 8.75
CA ASP A 560 10.04 -18.27 8.56
C ASP A 560 10.68 -17.96 7.20
N ASN A 561 10.93 -16.67 6.91
CA ASN A 561 11.55 -16.26 5.65
C ASN A 561 13.05 -16.58 5.56
N CYS A 562 13.69 -17.01 6.66
CA CYS A 562 15.07 -17.50 6.72
C CYS A 562 15.17 -19.03 6.74
N GLY A 563 14.04 -19.74 6.57
CA GLY A 563 13.99 -21.19 6.50
C GLY A 563 14.17 -21.90 7.85
N ASN A 564 13.95 -21.21 8.99
CA ASN A 564 13.87 -21.89 10.27
C ASN A 564 12.46 -22.47 10.47
N VAL A 565 12.36 -23.64 11.08
CA VAL A 565 11.12 -24.41 11.13
C VAL A 565 10.68 -24.64 12.57
N GLY A 566 9.51 -24.07 12.93
CA GLY A 566 8.80 -24.33 14.16
C GLY A 566 7.73 -25.43 13.95
N ARG A 567 7.59 -26.36 14.92
CA ARG A 567 6.68 -27.50 14.82
C ARG A 567 5.82 -27.63 16.08
N TYR A 568 4.59 -28.09 15.87
CA TYR A 568 3.70 -28.53 16.92
C TYR A 568 3.08 -29.87 16.52
N SER A 569 2.99 -30.80 17.49
CA SER A 569 2.25 -32.04 17.35
C SER A 569 1.37 -32.26 18.59
N GLY A 570 0.13 -32.67 18.39
CA GLY A 570 -0.82 -32.91 19.45
C GLY A 570 -2.00 -33.77 19.01
N THR A 571 -2.88 -34.09 19.96
CA THR A 571 -4.11 -34.82 19.68
C THR A 571 -5.35 -34.04 20.10
N PHE A 572 -6.44 -34.24 19.38
CA PHE A 572 -7.76 -33.67 19.69
C PHE A 572 -8.85 -34.74 19.48
N VAL A 573 -10.04 -34.44 19.97
CA VAL A 573 -11.25 -35.28 19.76
C VAL A 573 -12.26 -34.45 18.97
N LYS A 574 -12.76 -35.03 17.86
CA LYS A 574 -13.87 -34.49 17.06
C LYS A 574 -15.18 -35.13 17.43
#